data_a1c57c3f2605bfb2c04b6e5ac08fa251
#
_entry.id   a1c57c3f2605bfb2c04b6e5ac08fa251
#
_cell.length_a   1.000
_cell.length_b   1.000
_cell.length_c   1.000
_cell.angle_alpha   90.00
_cell.angle_beta   90.00
_cell.angle_gamma   90.00
#
_symmetry.space_group_name_H-M   'P 1'
#
loop_
_entity.id
_entity.type
_entity.pdbx_description
1 polymer ?
#
loop_
_entity_poly.entity_id
_entity_poly.type
_entity_poly.pdbx_seq_one_letter_code
_entity_poly.pdbx_strand_id
1 'polypeptide(L)'
;MSKIIGIDLGTTNSAVSVLEGGEAKIITNPEGNRTTPSVVSFKNGEIQVGEVAKRQAVTNPHTISSVKRHMGEAGYSVEVDGKNYTP
;
A
#
# COMPACT_ATOMS: atom_id res chain seq x y z
N MET A 1 -26.76 -2.40 -7.07
CA MET A 1 -26.55 -2.67 -5.64
C MET A 1 -25.20 -2.12 -5.21
N SER A 2 -25.18 -1.40 -4.11
CA SER A 2 -23.94 -0.88 -3.57
C SER A 2 -23.25 -1.94 -2.72
N LYS A 3 -21.90 -1.98 -2.77
CA LYS A 3 -21.08 -2.83 -1.92
C LYS A 3 -20.36 -1.95 -0.91
N ILE A 4 -20.19 -2.47 0.27
CA ILE A 4 -19.43 -1.80 1.32
C ILE A 4 -18.06 -2.45 1.38
N ILE A 5 -17.02 -1.63 1.30
CA ILE A 5 -15.63 -2.09 1.35
C ILE A 5 -14.99 -1.56 2.63
N GLY A 6 -14.34 -2.46 3.35
CA GLY A 6 -13.53 -2.09 4.52
C GLY A 6 -12.05 -2.21 4.20
N ILE A 7 -11.28 -1.22 4.57
CA ILE A 7 -9.83 -1.23 4.39
C ILE A 7 -9.15 -1.07 5.75
N ASP A 8 -8.32 -2.06 6.08
CA ASP A 8 -7.44 -1.97 7.24
C ASP A 8 -6.06 -1.57 6.74
N LEU A 9 -5.74 -0.29 6.87
CA LEU A 9 -4.47 0.25 6.40
C LEU A 9 -3.45 0.20 7.54
N GLY A 10 -2.77 -0.94 7.65
CA GLY A 10 -1.75 -1.14 8.68
C GLY A 10 -0.42 -0.51 8.32
N THR A 11 0.46 -0.37 9.31
CA THR A 11 1.80 0.19 9.10
C THR A 11 2.66 -0.70 8.22
N THR A 12 2.57 -2.01 8.40
CA THR A 12 3.37 -2.99 7.65
C THR A 12 2.56 -3.75 6.62
N ASN A 13 1.29 -4.03 6.91
CA ASN A 13 0.41 -4.77 6.01
C ASN A 13 -0.97 -4.14 5.98
N SER A 14 -1.62 -4.23 4.82
CA SER A 14 -2.98 -3.75 4.63
C SER A 14 -3.89 -4.90 4.23
N ALA A 15 -5.17 -4.80 4.55
CA ALA A 15 -6.17 -5.80 4.18
C ALA A 15 -7.43 -5.10 3.68
N VAL A 16 -8.11 -5.74 2.73
CA VAL A 16 -9.37 -5.23 2.18
C VAL A 16 -10.44 -6.29 2.35
N SER A 17 -11.60 -5.87 2.82
CA SER A 17 -12.75 -6.74 2.94
C SER A 17 -13.96 -6.16 2.21
N VAL A 18 -14.88 -7.02 1.83
CA VAL A 18 -16.15 -6.63 1.24
C VAL A 18 -17.27 -7.21 2.08
N LEU A 19 -18.31 -6.42 2.31
CA LEU A 19 -19.51 -6.87 2.99
C LEU A 19 -20.51 -7.37 1.94
N GLU A 20 -20.80 -8.66 1.99
CA GLU A 20 -21.66 -9.32 1.02
C GLU A 20 -22.64 -10.24 1.76
N GLY A 21 -23.93 -10.05 1.53
CA GLY A 21 -24.95 -10.88 2.17
C GLY A 21 -24.92 -10.86 3.70
N GLY A 22 -24.50 -9.75 4.30
CA GLY A 22 -24.40 -9.62 5.75
C GLY A 22 -23.11 -10.20 6.34
N GLU A 23 -22.20 -10.69 5.50
CA GLU A 23 -20.92 -11.25 5.93
C GLU A 23 -19.75 -10.44 5.37
N ALA A 24 -18.76 -10.18 6.21
CA ALA A 24 -17.52 -9.57 5.77
C ALA A 24 -16.56 -10.66 5.28
N LYS A 25 -16.04 -10.47 4.08
CA LYS A 25 -15.10 -11.40 3.45
C LYS A 25 -13.83 -10.66 3.09
N ILE A 26 -12.69 -11.22 3.44
CA ILE A 26 -11.40 -10.65 3.06
C ILE A 26 -11.14 -10.94 1.59
N ILE A 27 -10.75 -9.91 0.85
CA ILE A 27 -10.40 -10.04 -0.56
C ILE A 27 -8.93 -10.42 -0.66
N THR A 28 -8.64 -11.49 -1.40
CA THR A 28 -7.26 -11.87 -1.68
C THR A 28 -6.67 -10.94 -2.74
N ASN A 29 -5.37 -10.64 -2.60
CA ASN A 29 -4.68 -9.83 -3.59
C ASN A 29 -4.31 -10.66 -4.83
N PRO A 30 -3.74 -10.03 -5.88
CA PRO A 30 -3.35 -10.77 -7.10
C PRO A 30 -2.35 -11.90 -6.86
N GLU A 31 -1.58 -11.83 -5.78
CA GLU A 31 -0.63 -12.88 -5.40
C GLU A 31 -1.27 -14.00 -4.56
N GLY A 32 -2.58 -13.91 -4.31
CA GLY A 32 -3.31 -14.93 -3.56
C GLY A 32 -3.22 -14.80 -2.04
N ASN A 33 -2.72 -13.68 -1.53
CA ASN A 33 -2.60 -13.45 -0.09
C ASN A 33 -3.75 -12.58 0.43
N ARG A 34 -4.09 -12.78 1.71
CA ARG A 34 -5.16 -12.02 2.37
C ARG A 34 -4.70 -10.64 2.84
N THR A 35 -3.39 -10.44 2.95
CA THR A 35 -2.82 -9.16 3.31
C THR A 35 -1.84 -8.71 2.23
N THR A 36 -1.71 -7.41 2.09
CA THR A 36 -0.81 -6.78 1.12
C THR A 36 0.20 -5.94 1.90
N PRO A 37 1.50 -6.12 1.68
CA PRO A 37 2.49 -5.25 2.31
C PRO A 37 2.21 -3.78 2.01
N SER A 38 2.28 -2.94 3.04
CA SER A 38 2.07 -1.49 2.90
C SER A 38 3.34 -0.84 2.39
N VAL A 39 3.72 -1.20 1.16
CA VAL A 39 4.97 -0.79 0.51
C VAL A 39 4.67 -0.32 -0.89
N VAL A 40 5.27 0.80 -1.28
CA VAL A 40 5.16 1.35 -2.62
C VAL A 40 6.57 1.60 -3.14
N SER A 41 6.84 1.21 -4.38
CA SER A 41 8.11 1.48 -5.03
C SER A 41 7.91 2.20 -6.36
N PHE A 42 8.88 3.02 -6.71
CA PHE A 42 8.91 3.76 -7.97
C PHE A 42 10.13 3.28 -8.75
N LYS A 43 9.88 2.76 -9.94
CA LYS A 43 10.95 2.24 -10.79
C LYS A 43 10.64 2.56 -12.26
N ASN A 44 11.56 3.28 -12.92
CA ASN A 44 11.46 3.58 -14.35
C ASN A 44 10.10 4.20 -14.74
N GLY A 45 9.57 5.10 -13.89
CA GLY A 45 8.29 5.72 -14.12
C GLY A 45 7.08 4.87 -13.78
N GLU A 46 7.29 3.64 -13.31
CA GLU A 46 6.22 2.75 -12.88
C GLU A 46 6.07 2.77 -11.37
N ILE A 47 4.83 2.65 -10.90
CA ILE A 47 4.52 2.54 -9.48
C ILE A 47 4.14 1.09 -9.20
N GLN A 48 4.80 0.47 -8.22
CA GLN A 48 4.50 -0.88 -7.78
C GLN A 48 4.06 -0.85 -6.33
N VAL A 49 3.13 -1.73 -5.97
CA VAL A 49 2.52 -1.77 -4.64
C VAL A 49 2.50 -3.20 -4.13
N GLY A 50 2.71 -3.37 -2.84
CA GLY A 50 2.56 -4.66 -2.17
C GLY A 50 3.80 -5.54 -2.27
N GLU A 51 3.60 -6.85 -2.53
CA GLU A 51 4.68 -7.84 -2.54
C GLU A 51 5.80 -7.48 -3.52
N VAL A 52 5.44 -7.04 -4.71
CA VAL A 52 6.42 -6.66 -5.74
C VAL A 52 7.28 -5.50 -5.24
N ALA A 53 6.63 -4.50 -4.63
CA ALA A 53 7.34 -3.35 -4.08
C ALA A 53 8.26 -3.77 -2.92
N LYS A 54 7.78 -4.65 -2.05
CA LYS A 54 8.56 -5.14 -0.91
C LYS A 54 9.82 -5.87 -1.37
N ARG A 55 9.73 -6.67 -2.42
CA ARG A 55 10.89 -7.37 -2.98
C ARG A 55 11.92 -6.41 -3.55
N GLN A 56 11.51 -5.24 -3.99
CA GLN A 56 12.41 -4.23 -4.53
C GLN A 56 13.10 -3.40 -3.47
N ALA A 57 12.66 -3.48 -2.21
CA ALA A 57 13.23 -2.68 -1.12
C ALA A 57 14.74 -2.93 -0.94
N VAL A 58 15.22 -4.13 -1.29
CA VAL A 58 16.63 -4.50 -1.16
C VAL A 58 17.52 -3.74 -2.16
N THR A 59 17.01 -3.48 -3.35
CA THR A 59 17.80 -2.91 -4.45
C THR A 59 17.33 -1.54 -4.92
N ASN A 60 16.10 -1.14 -4.58
CA ASN A 60 15.51 0.10 -5.05
C ASN A 60 15.38 1.12 -3.90
N PRO A 61 16.18 2.21 -3.91
CA PRO A 61 16.12 3.23 -2.86
C PRO A 61 14.82 4.04 -2.86
N HIS A 62 14.04 3.98 -3.95
CA HIS A 62 12.76 4.68 -4.05
C HIS A 62 11.60 3.79 -3.60
N THR A 63 11.85 2.88 -2.66
CA THR A 63 10.82 2.06 -2.05
C THR A 63 10.41 2.67 -0.72
N ILE A 64 9.11 2.91 -0.56
CA ILE A 64 8.54 3.54 0.62
C ILE A 64 7.78 2.51 1.42
N SER A 65 8.15 2.34 2.68
CA SER A 65 7.48 1.43 3.60
C SER A 65 7.16 2.13 4.91
N SER A 66 6.18 1.61 5.63
CA SER A 66 5.79 2.13 6.95
C SER A 66 5.47 3.63 6.97
N VAL A 67 5.01 4.16 5.84
CA VAL A 67 4.70 5.59 5.69
C VAL A 67 3.55 6.03 6.62
N LYS A 68 2.74 5.08 7.09
CA LYS A 68 1.65 5.38 8.02
C LYS A 68 2.14 6.10 9.28
N ARG A 69 3.39 5.87 9.68
CA ARG A 69 3.99 6.55 10.83
C ARG A 69 4.15 8.05 10.60
N HIS A 70 4.12 8.48 9.34
CA HIS A 70 4.28 9.88 8.95
C HIS A 70 2.97 10.52 8.47
N MET A 71 1.86 9.80 8.57
CA MET A 71 0.55 10.32 8.20
C MET A 71 0.21 11.51 9.09
N GLY A 72 -0.17 12.62 8.46
CA GLY A 72 -0.49 13.84 9.19
C GLY A 72 0.71 14.67 9.59
N GLU A 73 1.95 14.26 9.31
CA GLU A 73 3.14 15.07 9.59
C GLU A 73 3.27 16.15 8.52
N ALA A 74 3.12 17.39 8.94
CA ALA A 74 3.34 18.53 8.06
C ALA A 74 4.82 18.60 7.67
N GLY A 75 5.10 18.73 6.38
CA GLY A 75 6.46 18.83 5.87
C GLY A 75 7.12 17.49 5.55
N TYR A 76 6.49 16.36 5.88
CA TYR A 76 7.03 15.08 5.45
C TYR A 76 6.73 14.85 3.97
N SER A 77 7.75 14.59 3.20
CA SER A 77 7.60 14.23 1.78
C SER A 77 8.81 13.41 1.32
N VAL A 78 8.61 12.67 0.25
CA VAL A 78 9.66 11.88 -0.39
C VAL A 78 9.79 12.36 -1.83
N GLU A 79 11.00 12.68 -2.26
CA GLU A 79 11.28 13.09 -3.62
C GLU A 79 11.62 11.87 -4.47
N VAL A 80 10.88 11.70 -5.58
CA VAL A 80 11.12 10.65 -6.56
C VAL A 80 11.04 11.28 -7.95
N ASP A 81 12.11 11.14 -8.73
CA ASP A 81 12.19 11.65 -10.10
C ASP A 81 11.79 13.13 -10.22
N GLY A 82 12.20 13.95 -9.26
CA GLY A 82 11.91 15.37 -9.23
C GLY A 82 10.53 15.75 -8.75
N LYS A 83 9.73 14.78 -8.30
CA LYS A 83 8.40 15.02 -7.72
C LYS A 83 8.40 14.73 -6.24
N ASN A 84 7.69 15.54 -5.46
CA ASN A 84 7.52 15.32 -4.03
C ASN A 84 6.19 14.62 -3.77
N TYR A 85 6.23 13.55 -2.99
CA TYR A 85 5.06 12.77 -2.60
C TYR A 85 4.85 12.86 -1.10
N THR A 86 3.61 13.07 -0.70
CA THR A 86 3.21 13.07 0.72
C THR A 86 2.49 11.77 1.04
N PRO A 87 2.41 11.38 2.34
CA PRO A 87 1.64 10.20 2.71
C PRO A 87 0.18 10.28 2.31
#